data_37af118a4b03187674fc031de6099098
#
_entry.id   37af118a4b03187674fc031de6099098
#
_cell.length_a   1.000
_cell.length_b   1.000
_cell.length_c   1.000
_cell.angle_alpha   90.00
_cell.angle_beta   90.00
_cell.angle_gamma   90.00
#
_symmetry.space_group_name_H-M   'P 1'
#
loop_
_entity.id
_entity.type
_entity.pdbx_description
1 polymer ?
#
loop_
_entity_poly.entity_id
_entity_poly.type
_entity_poly.pdbx_seq_one_letter_code
_entity_poly.pdbx_strand_id
1 'polypeptide(L)'
;MIEVVELTKVFGAGTSKPTTVLDEIDFTVDSGEIFAVVGPSGAGKSTLARCLNLLERPTSGKVVVNGEDLTALGTSGLRDARRRIGTVFQSSSLLARRTAAENVALPLEYLGATKASTRARVADLLDLVGLADKANLYPHQLSGGQRQRVGIARALALKPSVLLSDEATSGLDPAATDTFLNLLTEVRDELGLAVVFITHEMDTIVRVADTVGRLDHGRIVEHGRLDDLVLDPDSVLGRALRPRGPAARAGADQAAIDVVYNDTSVPADWLTRLGGRLGIPISVLGANVQTVDGIAFGDLTVSVPADHVSAFVDAAAELGLSARTTQTPGAATDPADDHDATTNDILTKKEEVAV
;
A
#
# COMPACT_ATOMS: atom_id res chain seq x y z
N MET A 1 -6.68 9.58 15.00
CA MET A 1 -6.73 8.13 15.25
C MET A 1 -8.02 7.55 14.68
N ILE A 2 -7.95 6.42 13.99
CA ILE A 2 -9.10 5.61 13.59
C ILE A 2 -8.89 4.19 14.11
N GLU A 3 -9.94 3.59 14.67
CA GLU A 3 -9.97 2.23 15.18
C GLU A 3 -11.12 1.46 14.52
N VAL A 4 -10.86 0.28 14.06
CA VAL A 4 -11.81 -0.65 13.44
C VAL A 4 -11.87 -1.88 14.32
N VAL A 5 -13.07 -2.25 14.78
CA VAL A 5 -13.28 -3.32 15.77
C VAL A 5 -14.28 -4.31 15.23
N GLU A 6 -13.85 -5.55 15.01
CA GLU A 6 -14.68 -6.70 14.58
C GLU A 6 -15.57 -6.37 13.37
N LEU A 7 -15.07 -5.55 12.44
CA LEU A 7 -15.85 -5.03 11.33
C LEU A 7 -16.24 -6.15 10.36
N THR A 8 -17.53 -6.42 10.27
CA THR A 8 -18.07 -7.44 9.38
C THR A 8 -19.06 -6.84 8.39
N LYS A 9 -18.99 -7.26 7.12
CA LYS A 9 -19.94 -6.87 6.08
C LYS A 9 -20.45 -8.07 5.33
N VAL A 10 -21.77 -8.29 5.43
CA VAL A 10 -22.51 -9.31 4.71
C VAL A 10 -23.48 -8.64 3.75
N PHE A 11 -23.37 -8.90 2.45
CA PHE A 11 -24.35 -8.49 1.47
C PHE A 11 -25.45 -9.55 1.36
N GLY A 12 -26.69 -9.10 1.13
CA GLY A 12 -27.82 -10.00 1.06
C GLY A 12 -28.15 -10.68 2.40
N ALA A 13 -27.82 -10.08 3.53
CA ALA A 13 -28.23 -10.57 4.85
C ALA A 13 -29.77 -10.70 4.88
N GLY A 14 -30.27 -11.90 5.23
CA GLY A 14 -31.70 -12.23 5.20
C GLY A 14 -32.22 -12.75 3.86
N THR A 15 -31.39 -12.89 2.82
CA THR A 15 -31.71 -13.53 1.56
C THR A 15 -31.28 -15.01 1.57
N SER A 16 -31.67 -15.76 0.50
CA SER A 16 -31.27 -17.17 0.34
C SER A 16 -29.76 -17.37 0.04
N LYS A 17 -29.01 -16.30 -0.27
CA LYS A 17 -27.58 -16.35 -0.61
C LYS A 17 -26.84 -15.15 0.01
N PRO A 18 -26.62 -15.14 1.33
CA PRO A 18 -25.78 -14.12 1.95
C PRO A 18 -24.32 -14.30 1.52
N THR A 19 -23.62 -13.19 1.29
CA THR A 19 -22.19 -13.19 0.94
C THR A 19 -21.44 -12.33 1.94
N THR A 20 -20.56 -12.94 2.76
CA THR A 20 -19.65 -12.24 3.64
C THR A 20 -18.48 -11.72 2.81
N VAL A 21 -18.26 -10.42 2.83
CA VAL A 21 -17.19 -9.75 2.08
C VAL A 21 -16.10 -9.24 3.03
N LEU A 22 -16.48 -8.84 4.24
CA LEU A 22 -15.54 -8.53 5.33
C LEU A 22 -15.95 -9.36 6.54
N ASP A 23 -14.96 -9.89 7.24
CA ASP A 23 -15.17 -10.83 8.32
C ASP A 23 -14.20 -10.54 9.47
N GLU A 24 -14.73 -9.94 10.54
CA GLU A 24 -14.00 -9.60 11.77
C GLU A 24 -12.68 -8.86 11.50
N ILE A 25 -12.77 -7.71 10.83
CA ILE A 25 -11.60 -6.86 10.56
C ILE A 25 -11.29 -6.01 11.80
N ASP A 26 -10.05 -6.12 12.28
CA ASP A 26 -9.52 -5.34 13.39
C ASP A 26 -8.22 -4.64 13.00
N PHE A 27 -8.13 -3.33 13.23
CA PHE A 27 -6.89 -2.55 13.19
C PHE A 27 -7.07 -1.17 13.79
N THR A 28 -5.96 -0.57 14.17
CA THR A 28 -5.90 0.82 14.65
C THR A 28 -4.86 1.58 13.85
N VAL A 29 -5.13 2.85 13.54
CA VAL A 29 -4.18 3.78 12.92
C VAL A 29 -4.09 5.02 13.78
N ASP A 30 -2.93 5.29 14.31
CA ASP A 30 -2.68 6.45 15.14
C ASP A 30 -2.58 7.74 14.32
N SER A 31 -2.65 8.88 15.01
CA SER A 31 -2.40 10.18 14.38
C SER A 31 -0.95 10.28 13.94
N GLY A 32 -0.72 10.69 12.70
CA GLY A 32 0.63 10.72 12.11
C GLY A 32 1.12 9.38 11.58
N GLU A 33 0.25 8.38 11.46
CA GLU A 33 0.57 7.04 10.95
C GLU A 33 -0.09 6.79 9.59
N ILE A 34 0.62 6.07 8.71
CA ILE A 34 0.09 5.51 7.46
C ILE A 34 -0.03 3.99 7.61
N PHE A 35 -1.25 3.50 7.69
CA PHE A 35 -1.57 2.08 7.60
C PHE A 35 -1.93 1.69 6.17
N ALA A 36 -1.10 0.85 5.56
CA ALA A 36 -1.38 0.34 4.21
C ALA A 36 -2.20 -0.95 4.26
N VAL A 37 -3.26 -1.02 3.45
CA VAL A 37 -4.05 -2.24 3.25
C VAL A 37 -3.78 -2.77 1.85
N VAL A 38 -3.22 -3.97 1.77
CA VAL A 38 -2.92 -4.65 0.51
C VAL A 38 -3.67 -5.97 0.40
N GLY A 39 -3.92 -6.42 -0.82
CA GLY A 39 -4.55 -7.71 -1.05
C GLY A 39 -4.95 -7.91 -2.50
N PRO A 40 -5.24 -9.16 -2.91
CA PRO A 40 -5.64 -9.48 -4.28
C PRO A 40 -6.95 -8.80 -4.69
N SER A 41 -7.23 -8.83 -5.99
CA SER A 41 -8.55 -8.39 -6.48
C SER A 41 -9.65 -9.25 -5.86
N GLY A 42 -10.73 -8.62 -5.41
CA GLY A 42 -11.84 -9.31 -4.74
C GLY A 42 -11.62 -9.59 -3.24
N ALA A 43 -10.49 -9.25 -2.64
CA ALA A 43 -10.25 -9.46 -1.20
C ALA A 43 -11.17 -8.65 -0.26
N GLY A 44 -11.87 -7.63 -0.78
CA GLY A 44 -12.77 -6.79 0.01
C GLY A 44 -12.30 -5.34 0.20
N LYS A 45 -11.15 -4.93 -0.37
CA LYS A 45 -10.54 -3.60 -0.19
C LYS A 45 -11.49 -2.43 -0.40
N SER A 46 -12.18 -2.39 -1.54
CA SER A 46 -13.14 -1.30 -1.84
C SER A 46 -14.37 -1.34 -0.92
N THR A 47 -14.77 -2.52 -0.43
CA THR A 47 -15.83 -2.64 0.57
C THR A 47 -15.37 -2.11 1.92
N LEU A 48 -14.12 -2.41 2.31
CA LEU A 48 -13.50 -1.86 3.51
C LEU A 48 -13.48 -0.31 3.43
N ALA A 49 -12.95 0.27 2.34
CA ALA A 49 -12.96 1.72 2.14
C ALA A 49 -14.35 2.34 2.31
N ARG A 50 -15.40 1.70 1.72
CA ARG A 50 -16.78 2.17 1.84
C ARG A 50 -17.34 2.02 3.25
N CYS A 51 -16.94 1.00 4.00
CA CYS A 51 -17.32 0.84 5.40
C CYS A 51 -16.62 1.87 6.29
N LEU A 52 -15.34 2.16 6.05
CA LEU A 52 -14.59 3.15 6.84
C LEU A 52 -15.15 4.57 6.71
N ASN A 53 -15.54 4.98 5.51
CA ASN A 53 -16.20 6.27 5.31
C ASN A 53 -17.73 6.22 5.48
N LEU A 54 -18.25 5.06 5.92
CA LEU A 54 -19.68 4.77 6.18
C LEU A 54 -20.60 5.04 4.98
N LEU A 55 -20.09 4.96 3.76
CA LEU A 55 -20.93 4.89 2.54
C LEU A 55 -21.69 3.57 2.50
N GLU A 56 -21.06 2.50 3.02
CA GLU A 56 -21.68 1.22 3.34
C GLU A 56 -21.72 1.04 4.86
N ARG A 57 -22.85 0.75 5.44
CA ARG A 57 -22.91 0.39 6.85
C ARG A 57 -22.39 -1.03 7.03
N PRO A 58 -21.49 -1.29 7.99
CA PRO A 58 -21.14 -2.66 8.36
C PRO A 58 -22.36 -3.41 8.89
N THR A 59 -22.34 -4.72 8.80
CA THR A 59 -23.38 -5.61 9.34
C THR A 59 -23.23 -5.73 10.86
N SER A 60 -21.97 -5.78 11.33
CA SER A 60 -21.57 -5.74 12.75
C SER A 60 -20.20 -5.09 12.90
N GLY A 61 -19.78 -4.87 14.14
CA GLY A 61 -18.51 -4.21 14.44
C GLY A 61 -18.64 -2.69 14.44
N LYS A 62 -17.49 -2.00 14.59
CA LYS A 62 -17.44 -0.56 14.80
C LYS A 62 -16.35 0.11 13.97
N VAL A 63 -16.60 1.37 13.62
CA VAL A 63 -15.60 2.32 13.13
C VAL A 63 -15.57 3.49 14.10
N VAL A 64 -14.48 3.64 14.83
CA VAL A 64 -14.30 4.67 15.84
C VAL A 64 -13.29 5.70 15.33
N VAL A 65 -13.64 6.97 15.33
CA VAL A 65 -12.75 8.07 14.94
C VAL A 65 -12.66 9.06 16.10
N ASN A 66 -11.46 9.28 16.60
CA ASN A 66 -11.17 10.12 17.75
C ASN A 66 -12.05 9.78 18.96
N GLY A 67 -12.25 8.48 19.22
CA GLY A 67 -13.02 7.97 20.36
C GLY A 67 -14.55 7.96 20.15
N GLU A 68 -15.07 8.41 19.02
CA GLU A 68 -16.51 8.37 18.72
C GLU A 68 -16.84 7.22 17.76
N ASP A 69 -17.74 6.33 18.17
CA ASP A 69 -18.27 5.25 17.33
C ASP A 69 -19.21 5.82 16.24
N LEU A 70 -18.72 5.88 15.03
CA LEU A 70 -19.46 6.43 13.89
C LEU A 70 -20.58 5.48 13.41
N THR A 71 -20.46 4.19 13.70
CA THR A 71 -21.47 3.19 13.29
C THR A 71 -22.74 3.28 14.10
N ALA A 72 -22.65 3.76 15.34
CA ALA A 72 -23.79 3.98 16.23
C ALA A 72 -24.61 5.24 15.88
N LEU A 73 -24.08 6.11 15.01
CA LEU A 73 -24.69 7.40 14.71
C LEU A 73 -25.93 7.26 13.80
N GLY A 74 -26.96 8.06 14.07
CA GLY A 74 -28.08 8.28 13.17
C GLY A 74 -27.68 9.12 11.95
N THR A 75 -28.60 9.26 10.98
CA THR A 75 -28.34 9.89 9.67
C THR A 75 -27.76 11.32 9.76
N SER A 76 -28.22 12.13 10.73
CA SER A 76 -27.70 13.50 10.93
C SER A 76 -26.28 13.49 11.51
N GLY A 77 -26.05 12.73 12.59
CA GLY A 77 -24.74 12.60 13.22
C GLY A 77 -23.71 12.01 12.26
N LEU A 78 -24.12 11.03 11.44
CA LEU A 78 -23.26 10.42 10.44
C LEU A 78 -22.78 11.43 9.37
N ARG A 79 -23.63 12.38 8.98
CA ARG A 79 -23.24 13.43 8.03
C ARG A 79 -22.15 14.33 8.63
N ASP A 80 -22.24 14.64 9.91
CA ASP A 80 -21.25 15.46 10.61
C ASP A 80 -19.95 14.66 10.85
N ALA A 81 -20.06 13.41 11.22
CA ALA A 81 -18.92 12.52 11.43
C ALA A 81 -18.08 12.29 10.16
N ARG A 82 -18.71 12.17 9.00
CA ARG A 82 -18.02 12.05 7.70
C ARG A 82 -17.12 13.23 7.36
N ARG A 83 -17.30 14.39 7.97
CA ARG A 83 -16.41 15.55 7.80
C ARG A 83 -15.02 15.30 8.36
N ARG A 84 -14.88 14.35 9.29
CA ARG A 84 -13.60 13.97 9.91
C ARG A 84 -12.80 13.01 9.07
N ILE A 85 -13.39 12.49 7.99
CA ILE A 85 -12.76 11.53 7.09
C ILE A 85 -12.68 12.15 5.69
N GLY A 86 -11.49 12.51 5.27
CA GLY A 86 -11.20 12.88 3.88
C GLY A 86 -11.03 11.62 3.03
N THR A 87 -11.48 11.64 1.79
CA THR A 87 -11.30 10.49 0.91
C THR A 87 -10.74 10.93 -0.45
N VAL A 88 -9.67 10.25 -0.88
CA VAL A 88 -9.09 10.34 -2.21
C VAL A 88 -9.38 9.03 -2.94
N PHE A 89 -10.05 9.12 -4.08
CA PHE A 89 -10.47 7.97 -4.87
C PHE A 89 -9.54 7.71 -6.06
N GLN A 90 -9.50 6.51 -6.58
CA GLN A 90 -8.73 6.07 -7.74
C GLN A 90 -8.84 7.04 -8.93
N SER A 91 -10.02 7.44 -9.31
CA SER A 91 -10.26 8.35 -10.46
C SER A 91 -10.27 9.84 -10.07
N SER A 92 -9.73 10.24 -8.91
CA SER A 92 -9.84 11.58 -8.31
C SER A 92 -11.29 12.12 -8.19
N SER A 93 -12.24 11.58 -8.92
CA SER A 93 -13.68 11.90 -8.89
C SER A 93 -13.98 13.41 -8.92
N LEU A 94 -13.21 14.17 -9.73
CA LEU A 94 -13.41 15.61 -9.89
C LEU A 94 -14.61 15.89 -10.78
N LEU A 95 -15.37 16.91 -10.45
CA LEU A 95 -16.45 17.39 -11.28
C LEU A 95 -15.90 18.06 -12.54
N ALA A 96 -16.14 17.48 -13.71
CA ALA A 96 -15.55 17.89 -14.99
C ALA A 96 -15.91 19.34 -15.41
N ARG A 97 -17.03 19.87 -14.93
CA ARG A 97 -17.53 21.21 -15.24
C ARG A 97 -17.15 22.26 -14.18
N ARG A 98 -16.28 21.90 -13.23
CA ARG A 98 -15.74 22.78 -12.21
C ARG A 98 -14.23 22.87 -12.35
N THR A 99 -13.67 24.05 -12.09
CA THR A 99 -12.23 24.27 -12.03
C THR A 99 -11.60 23.53 -10.85
N ALA A 100 -10.27 23.49 -10.76
CA ALA A 100 -9.56 22.93 -9.60
C ALA A 100 -10.02 23.60 -8.29
N ALA A 101 -10.03 24.92 -8.26
CA ALA A 101 -10.49 25.70 -7.10
C ALA A 101 -11.94 25.39 -6.71
N GLU A 102 -12.84 25.32 -7.68
CA GLU A 102 -14.25 25.00 -7.45
C GLU A 102 -14.46 23.56 -6.99
N ASN A 103 -13.62 22.61 -7.41
CA ASN A 103 -13.64 21.23 -6.90
C ASN A 103 -13.20 21.18 -5.43
N VAL A 104 -12.15 21.91 -5.05
CA VAL A 104 -11.69 22.01 -3.66
C VAL A 104 -12.72 22.75 -2.77
N ALA A 105 -13.40 23.76 -3.33
CA ALA A 105 -14.43 24.54 -2.61
C ALA A 105 -15.69 23.73 -2.30
N LEU A 106 -15.98 22.66 -3.04
CA LEU A 106 -17.26 21.94 -3.01
C LEU A 106 -17.71 21.52 -1.60
N PRO A 107 -16.87 20.90 -0.75
CA PRO A 107 -17.27 20.54 0.61
C PRO A 107 -17.61 21.73 1.49
N LEU A 108 -16.89 22.84 1.31
CA LEU A 108 -17.10 24.09 2.06
C LEU A 108 -18.39 24.77 1.65
N GLU A 109 -18.67 24.85 0.35
CA GLU A 109 -19.92 25.37 -0.22
C GLU A 109 -21.14 24.61 0.31
N TYR A 110 -21.05 23.25 0.33
CA TYR A 110 -22.11 22.39 0.81
C TYR A 110 -22.46 22.66 2.29
N LEU A 111 -21.48 23.05 3.08
CA LEU A 111 -21.66 23.40 4.49
C LEU A 111 -22.07 24.85 4.73
N GLY A 112 -22.24 25.65 3.66
CA GLY A 112 -22.66 27.05 3.79
C GLY A 112 -21.55 27.98 4.30
N ALA A 113 -20.27 27.60 4.13
CA ALA A 113 -19.15 28.49 4.47
C ALA A 113 -19.23 29.80 3.66
N THR A 114 -18.76 30.89 4.25
CA THR A 114 -18.77 32.20 3.55
C THR A 114 -17.83 32.18 2.36
N LYS A 115 -18.15 32.96 1.33
CA LYS A 115 -17.29 33.07 0.12
C LYS A 115 -15.85 33.47 0.47
N ALA A 116 -15.68 34.36 1.46
CA ALA A 116 -14.36 34.84 1.86
C ALA A 116 -13.54 33.71 2.54
N SER A 117 -14.12 32.98 3.50
CA SER A 117 -13.43 31.87 4.16
C SER A 117 -13.15 30.70 3.22
N THR A 118 -14.09 30.40 2.31
CA THR A 118 -13.91 29.38 1.26
C THR A 118 -12.74 29.72 0.37
N ARG A 119 -12.68 30.97 -0.14
CA ARG A 119 -11.61 31.43 -1.04
C ARG A 119 -10.23 31.33 -0.37
N ALA A 120 -10.11 31.80 0.87
CA ALA A 120 -8.84 31.71 1.62
C ALA A 120 -8.40 30.26 1.79
N ARG A 121 -9.31 29.39 2.31
CA ARG A 121 -9.00 27.96 2.52
C ARG A 121 -8.62 27.22 1.24
N VAL A 122 -9.30 27.50 0.13
CA VAL A 122 -9.00 26.91 -1.19
C VAL A 122 -7.63 27.33 -1.69
N ALA A 123 -7.26 28.62 -1.51
CA ALA A 123 -5.94 29.10 -1.88
C ALA A 123 -4.84 28.40 -1.09
N ASP A 124 -4.99 28.31 0.24
CA ASP A 124 -4.04 27.59 1.11
C ASP A 124 -3.87 26.13 0.69
N LEU A 125 -4.99 25.45 0.39
CA LEU A 125 -4.96 24.04 0.01
C LEU A 125 -4.35 23.80 -1.37
N LEU A 126 -4.61 24.68 -2.34
CA LEU A 126 -3.99 24.57 -3.67
C LEU A 126 -2.49 24.90 -3.62
N ASP A 127 -2.08 25.79 -2.73
CA ASP A 127 -0.66 26.07 -2.47
C ASP A 127 0.02 24.86 -1.84
N LEU A 128 -0.58 24.27 -0.80
CA LEU A 128 -0.11 23.04 -0.13
C LEU A 128 0.16 21.91 -1.11
N VAL A 129 -0.71 21.71 -2.11
CA VAL A 129 -0.54 20.66 -3.12
C VAL A 129 0.26 21.11 -4.35
N GLY A 130 0.86 22.30 -4.32
CA GLY A 130 1.69 22.86 -5.40
C GLY A 130 0.92 23.13 -6.70
N LEU A 131 -0.34 23.61 -6.60
CA LEU A 131 -1.22 23.86 -7.74
C LEU A 131 -1.88 25.25 -7.69
N ALA A 132 -1.30 26.21 -6.97
CA ALA A 132 -1.85 27.57 -6.87
C ALA A 132 -2.03 28.24 -8.24
N ASP A 133 -1.08 28.07 -9.17
CA ASP A 133 -1.10 28.58 -10.54
C ASP A 133 -2.14 27.89 -11.43
N LYS A 134 -2.69 26.77 -11.01
CA LYS A 134 -3.64 25.93 -11.76
C LYS A 134 -5.07 26.00 -11.23
N ALA A 135 -5.33 26.90 -10.29
CA ALA A 135 -6.63 27.06 -9.61
C ALA A 135 -7.83 27.17 -10.59
N ASN A 136 -7.63 27.84 -11.73
CA ASN A 136 -8.67 28.11 -12.71
C ASN A 136 -8.76 27.05 -13.85
N LEU A 137 -7.92 26.01 -13.82
CA LEU A 137 -7.94 24.95 -14.82
C LEU A 137 -9.04 23.92 -14.52
N TYR A 138 -9.64 23.40 -15.59
CA TYR A 138 -10.61 22.32 -15.51
C TYR A 138 -9.90 20.95 -15.47
N PRO A 139 -10.54 19.88 -14.95
CA PRO A 139 -9.91 18.55 -14.84
C PRO A 139 -9.32 18.01 -16.15
N HIS A 140 -9.91 18.31 -17.31
CA HIS A 140 -9.39 17.87 -18.60
C HIS A 140 -8.11 18.61 -19.03
N GLN A 141 -7.76 19.73 -18.39
CA GLN A 141 -6.54 20.50 -18.62
C GLN A 141 -5.40 20.11 -17.67
N LEU A 142 -5.68 19.21 -16.72
CA LEU A 142 -4.75 18.74 -15.70
C LEU A 142 -4.22 17.34 -16.05
N SER A 143 -2.96 17.06 -15.72
CA SER A 143 -2.41 15.70 -15.78
C SER A 143 -3.08 14.78 -14.75
N GLY A 144 -2.87 13.45 -14.86
CA GLY A 144 -3.37 12.46 -13.89
C GLY A 144 -2.95 12.80 -12.46
N GLY A 145 -1.65 13.02 -12.24
CA GLY A 145 -1.12 13.38 -10.93
C GLY A 145 -1.62 14.72 -10.41
N GLN A 146 -1.80 15.72 -11.30
CA GLN A 146 -2.39 17.00 -10.92
C GLN A 146 -3.85 16.84 -10.47
N ARG A 147 -4.64 16.02 -11.16
CA ARG A 147 -6.01 15.70 -10.73
C ARG A 147 -6.04 15.01 -9.36
N GLN A 148 -5.13 14.08 -9.08
CA GLN A 148 -5.04 13.43 -7.78
C GLN A 148 -4.67 14.42 -6.67
N ARG A 149 -3.73 15.34 -6.91
CA ARG A 149 -3.38 16.39 -5.95
C ARG A 149 -4.56 17.34 -5.66
N VAL A 150 -5.37 17.71 -6.66
CA VAL A 150 -6.63 18.42 -6.42
C VAL A 150 -7.60 17.57 -5.58
N GLY A 151 -7.61 16.24 -5.79
CA GLY A 151 -8.36 15.28 -4.96
C GLY A 151 -7.95 15.31 -3.49
N ILE A 152 -6.63 15.35 -3.21
CA ILE A 152 -6.10 15.52 -1.83
C ILE A 152 -6.57 16.87 -1.27
N ALA A 153 -6.35 17.98 -1.98
CA ALA A 153 -6.77 19.30 -1.53
C ALA A 153 -8.27 19.35 -1.16
N ARG A 154 -9.12 18.73 -1.99
CA ARG A 154 -10.55 18.61 -1.72
C ARG A 154 -10.84 17.77 -0.49
N ALA A 155 -10.16 16.64 -0.32
CA ALA A 155 -10.31 15.77 0.84
C ALA A 155 -9.95 16.48 2.15
N LEU A 156 -8.96 17.39 2.11
CA LEU A 156 -8.50 18.18 3.26
C LEU A 156 -9.35 19.44 3.54
N ALA A 157 -10.32 19.77 2.69
CA ALA A 157 -11.07 21.03 2.79
C ALA A 157 -11.72 21.23 4.15
N LEU A 158 -12.28 20.15 4.74
CA LEU A 158 -12.99 20.17 6.01
C LEU A 158 -12.10 19.88 7.23
N LYS A 159 -10.78 19.90 7.08
CA LYS A 159 -9.82 19.60 8.15
C LYS A 159 -10.09 18.22 8.80
N PRO A 160 -10.08 17.14 8.03
CA PRO A 160 -10.32 15.81 8.56
C PRO A 160 -9.20 15.41 9.54
N SER A 161 -9.45 14.42 10.38
CA SER A 161 -8.44 13.77 11.22
C SER A 161 -7.98 12.44 10.62
N VAL A 162 -8.74 11.90 9.66
CA VAL A 162 -8.46 10.66 8.93
C VAL A 162 -8.48 10.93 7.44
N LEU A 163 -7.50 10.38 6.71
CA LEU A 163 -7.46 10.40 5.25
C LEU A 163 -7.50 8.97 4.72
N LEU A 164 -8.53 8.67 3.92
CA LEU A 164 -8.62 7.41 3.19
C LEU A 164 -8.09 7.65 1.77
N SER A 165 -7.11 6.86 1.34
CA SER A 165 -6.59 6.83 -0.02
C SER A 165 -6.94 5.48 -0.63
N ASP A 166 -7.91 5.45 -1.54
CA ASP A 166 -8.42 4.22 -2.16
C ASP A 166 -7.91 4.12 -3.60
N GLU A 167 -6.87 3.31 -3.81
CA GLU A 167 -6.18 3.08 -5.09
C GLU A 167 -5.81 4.38 -5.85
N ALA A 168 -5.45 5.43 -5.11
CA ALA A 168 -5.24 6.77 -5.67
C ALA A 168 -4.00 6.90 -6.58
N THR A 169 -3.06 5.96 -6.52
CA THR A 169 -1.87 5.91 -7.40
C THR A 169 -2.11 5.12 -8.69
N SER A 170 -3.16 4.31 -8.73
CA SER A 170 -3.46 3.46 -9.88
C SER A 170 -3.62 4.25 -11.17
N GLY A 171 -2.82 3.87 -12.18
CA GLY A 171 -2.84 4.53 -13.48
C GLY A 171 -2.08 5.85 -13.56
N LEU A 172 -1.31 6.21 -12.54
CA LEU A 172 -0.31 7.29 -12.62
C LEU A 172 0.99 6.77 -13.22
N ASP A 173 1.73 7.66 -13.87
CA ASP A 173 3.12 7.35 -14.21
C ASP A 173 4.01 7.38 -12.96
N PRO A 174 5.22 6.75 -12.99
CA PRO A 174 6.08 6.67 -11.81
C PRO A 174 6.42 8.02 -11.17
N ALA A 175 6.68 9.06 -11.97
CA ALA A 175 7.02 10.38 -11.45
C ALA A 175 5.82 11.06 -10.76
N ALA A 176 4.61 10.86 -11.30
CA ALA A 176 3.38 11.33 -10.67
C ALA A 176 3.05 10.56 -9.39
N THR A 177 3.31 9.25 -9.37
CA THR A 177 3.19 8.41 -8.17
C THR A 177 4.13 8.90 -7.08
N ASP A 178 5.40 9.13 -7.40
CA ASP A 178 6.41 9.66 -6.47
C ASP A 178 5.97 11.00 -5.86
N THR A 179 5.50 11.90 -6.71
CA THR A 179 5.01 13.20 -6.27
C THR A 179 3.79 13.07 -5.35
N PHE A 180 2.88 12.14 -5.65
CA PHE A 180 1.68 11.88 -4.84
C PHE A 180 2.06 11.31 -3.46
N LEU A 181 2.96 10.32 -3.41
CA LEU A 181 3.40 9.68 -2.17
C LEU A 181 4.13 10.66 -1.25
N ASN A 182 5.04 11.48 -1.80
CA ASN A 182 5.73 12.52 -1.03
C ASN A 182 4.72 13.52 -0.43
N LEU A 183 3.75 14.00 -1.24
CA LEU A 183 2.71 14.88 -0.74
C LEU A 183 1.85 14.21 0.33
N LEU A 184 1.53 12.92 0.20
CA LEU A 184 0.76 12.18 1.20
C LEU A 184 1.49 12.16 2.55
N THR A 185 2.81 11.91 2.52
CA THR A 185 3.67 11.93 3.72
C THR A 185 3.74 13.33 4.32
N GLU A 186 4.00 14.37 3.51
CA GLU A 186 4.04 15.77 3.97
C GLU A 186 2.73 16.17 4.68
N VAL A 187 1.58 15.86 4.05
CA VAL A 187 0.27 16.21 4.62
C VAL A 187 -0.02 15.41 5.90
N ARG A 188 0.38 14.14 5.97
CA ARG A 188 0.30 13.35 7.20
C ARG A 188 1.08 14.03 8.33
N ASP A 189 2.33 14.42 8.08
CA ASP A 189 3.24 14.98 9.08
C ASP A 189 2.79 16.38 9.53
N GLU A 190 2.45 17.27 8.58
CA GLU A 190 2.02 18.63 8.91
C GLU A 190 0.70 18.70 9.64
N LEU A 191 -0.25 17.82 9.31
CA LEU A 191 -1.61 17.87 9.85
C LEU A 191 -1.86 16.80 10.93
N GLY A 192 -0.91 15.91 11.20
CA GLY A 192 -1.07 14.81 12.15
C GLY A 192 -2.19 13.84 11.76
N LEU A 193 -2.37 13.55 10.48
CA LEU A 193 -3.45 12.71 9.98
C LEU A 193 -3.20 11.23 10.27
N ALA A 194 -4.26 10.50 10.64
CA ALA A 194 -4.27 9.06 10.49
C ALA A 194 -4.61 8.73 9.02
N VAL A 195 -3.74 7.99 8.33
CA VAL A 195 -3.93 7.68 6.90
C VAL A 195 -4.17 6.18 6.73
N VAL A 196 -5.28 5.83 6.05
CA VAL A 196 -5.50 4.45 5.56
C VAL A 196 -5.25 4.45 4.05
N PHE A 197 -4.16 3.79 3.64
CA PHE A 197 -3.70 3.73 2.25
C PHE A 197 -4.02 2.37 1.65
N ILE A 198 -5.03 2.30 0.80
CA ILE A 198 -5.46 1.06 0.15
C ILE A 198 -4.86 1.00 -1.25
N THR A 199 -4.08 -0.06 -1.52
CA THR A 199 -3.41 -0.25 -2.81
C THR A 199 -3.19 -1.73 -3.09
N HIS A 200 -2.85 -2.05 -4.33
CA HIS A 200 -2.31 -3.34 -4.75
C HIS A 200 -0.84 -3.23 -5.22
N GLU A 201 -0.26 -2.03 -5.17
CA GLU A 201 1.10 -1.71 -5.63
C GLU A 201 2.09 -1.81 -4.45
N MET A 202 2.84 -2.91 -4.36
CA MET A 202 3.77 -3.18 -3.25
C MET A 202 4.87 -2.12 -3.13
N ASP A 203 5.39 -1.64 -4.27
CA ASP A 203 6.47 -0.63 -4.29
C ASP A 203 6.05 0.71 -3.66
N THR A 204 4.76 1.05 -3.71
CA THR A 204 4.25 2.28 -3.10
C THR A 204 4.14 2.14 -1.58
N ILE A 205 3.84 0.93 -1.08
CA ILE A 205 3.72 0.64 0.35
C ILE A 205 5.05 0.84 1.06
N VAL A 206 6.11 0.24 0.52
CA VAL A 206 7.47 0.30 1.10
C VAL A 206 7.97 1.74 1.28
N ARG A 207 7.42 2.68 0.51
CA ARG A 207 7.86 4.08 0.51
C ARG A 207 7.16 4.96 1.54
N VAL A 208 5.96 4.61 1.97
CA VAL A 208 5.14 5.53 2.78
C VAL A 208 4.49 4.90 3.99
N ALA A 209 4.36 3.56 4.05
CA ALA A 209 3.63 2.92 5.13
C ALA A 209 4.48 2.75 6.39
N ASP A 210 3.91 3.04 7.54
CA ASP A 210 4.47 2.72 8.85
C ASP A 210 4.08 1.30 9.26
N THR A 211 2.81 0.95 9.00
CA THR A 211 2.23 -0.38 9.27
C THR A 211 1.51 -0.90 8.03
N VAL A 212 1.46 -2.20 7.87
CA VAL A 212 0.87 -2.86 6.70
C VAL A 212 -0.03 -4.00 7.14
N GLY A 213 -1.21 -4.13 6.51
CA GLY A 213 -2.13 -5.24 6.69
C GLY A 213 -2.46 -5.93 5.38
N ARG A 214 -2.34 -7.27 5.33
CA ARG A 214 -2.73 -8.08 4.19
C ARG A 214 -4.17 -8.56 4.33
N LEU A 215 -5.04 -8.01 3.50
CA LEU A 215 -6.44 -8.40 3.40
C LEU A 215 -6.57 -9.56 2.40
N ASP A 216 -7.11 -10.67 2.84
CA ASP A 216 -7.38 -11.83 2.01
C ASP A 216 -8.70 -12.48 2.41
N HIS A 217 -9.55 -12.79 1.43
CA HIS A 217 -10.89 -13.36 1.65
C HIS A 217 -11.70 -12.66 2.76
N GLY A 218 -11.62 -11.32 2.81
CA GLY A 218 -12.36 -10.51 3.78
C GLY A 218 -11.76 -10.44 5.18
N ARG A 219 -10.59 -11.01 5.43
CA ARG A 219 -9.89 -10.99 6.74
C ARG A 219 -8.51 -10.36 6.61
N ILE A 220 -8.05 -9.67 7.65
CA ILE A 220 -6.63 -9.30 7.78
C ILE A 220 -5.90 -10.54 8.28
N VAL A 221 -5.17 -11.20 7.37
CA VAL A 221 -4.49 -12.47 7.64
C VAL A 221 -3.06 -12.29 8.14
N GLU A 222 -2.50 -11.10 7.95
CA GLU A 222 -1.18 -10.72 8.42
C GLU A 222 -1.11 -9.19 8.55
N HIS A 223 -0.54 -8.68 9.65
CA HIS A 223 -0.30 -7.26 9.81
C HIS A 223 0.86 -7.00 10.76
N GLY A 224 1.51 -5.86 10.61
CA GLY A 224 2.62 -5.44 11.48
C GLY A 224 3.28 -4.16 10.98
N ARG A 225 4.30 -3.73 11.71
CA ARG A 225 5.16 -2.65 11.24
C ARG A 225 5.89 -3.08 9.98
N LEU A 226 6.07 -2.14 9.05
CA LEU A 226 6.73 -2.43 7.78
C LEU A 226 8.15 -3.00 7.99
N ASP A 227 8.93 -2.37 8.87
CA ASP A 227 10.29 -2.76 9.22
C ASP A 227 10.36 -4.21 9.78
N ASP A 228 9.46 -4.56 10.71
CA ASP A 228 9.39 -5.91 11.28
C ASP A 228 9.03 -6.96 10.20
N LEU A 229 8.03 -6.65 9.37
CA LEU A 229 7.56 -7.57 8.32
C LEU A 229 8.63 -7.85 7.26
N VAL A 230 9.35 -6.82 6.80
CA VAL A 230 10.36 -7.00 5.75
C VAL A 230 11.60 -7.74 6.25
N LEU A 231 11.89 -7.70 7.55
CA LEU A 231 13.00 -8.43 8.18
C LEU A 231 12.61 -9.86 8.57
N ASP A 232 11.32 -10.17 8.74
CA ASP A 232 10.86 -11.51 9.08
C ASP A 232 10.94 -12.45 7.85
N PRO A 233 11.81 -13.49 7.87
CA PRO A 233 11.96 -14.41 6.76
C PRO A 233 10.73 -15.32 6.55
N ASP A 234 9.86 -15.45 7.55
CA ASP A 234 8.66 -16.28 7.49
C ASP A 234 7.41 -15.47 7.09
N SER A 235 7.47 -14.14 7.16
CA SER A 235 6.40 -13.27 6.71
C SER A 235 6.10 -13.45 5.22
N VAL A 236 4.84 -13.77 4.90
CA VAL A 236 4.37 -13.84 3.51
C VAL A 236 4.28 -12.44 2.92
N LEU A 237 3.76 -11.51 3.71
CA LEU A 237 3.64 -10.09 3.33
C LEU A 237 5.02 -9.45 3.18
N GLY A 238 5.93 -9.68 4.13
CA GLY A 238 7.30 -9.20 4.06
C GLY A 238 8.03 -9.66 2.81
N ARG A 239 7.90 -10.95 2.45
CA ARG A 239 8.44 -11.46 1.18
C ARG A 239 7.86 -10.79 -0.06
N ALA A 240 6.58 -10.43 -0.03
CA ALA A 240 5.94 -9.74 -1.15
C ALA A 240 6.36 -8.27 -1.27
N LEU A 241 6.68 -7.63 -0.14
CA LEU A 241 7.14 -6.24 -0.05
C LEU A 241 8.63 -6.08 -0.40
N ARG A 242 9.43 -7.14 -0.27
CA ARG A 242 10.84 -7.08 -0.65
C ARG A 242 10.99 -6.92 -2.16
N PRO A 243 11.91 -6.05 -2.62
CA PRO A 243 12.19 -5.91 -4.03
C PRO A 243 12.72 -7.26 -4.59
N ARG A 244 12.15 -7.74 -5.67
CA ARG A 244 12.60 -9.00 -6.30
C ARG A 244 13.67 -8.70 -7.35
N GLY A 245 14.83 -9.33 -7.23
CA GLY A 245 15.83 -9.38 -8.28
C GLY A 245 15.44 -10.36 -9.41
N PRO A 246 16.05 -10.24 -10.61
CA PRO A 246 15.86 -11.23 -11.66
C PRO A 246 16.31 -12.62 -11.18
N ALA A 247 15.54 -13.65 -11.48
CA ALA A 247 15.88 -15.03 -11.16
C ALA A 247 17.24 -15.39 -11.81
N ALA A 248 18.26 -15.53 -10.97
CA ALA A 248 19.63 -15.82 -11.42
C ALA A 248 19.94 -17.31 -11.25
N ARG A 249 20.68 -17.90 -12.19
CA ARG A 249 21.03 -19.33 -12.17
C ARG A 249 22.49 -19.50 -11.73
N ALA A 250 22.71 -20.43 -10.80
CA ALA A 250 24.04 -20.85 -10.40
C ALA A 250 24.68 -21.76 -11.46
N GLY A 251 26.03 -21.81 -11.51
CA GLY A 251 26.78 -22.75 -12.36
C GLY A 251 26.59 -24.21 -11.92
N ALA A 252 27.08 -25.16 -12.74
CA ALA A 252 26.85 -26.59 -12.56
C ALA A 252 27.31 -27.16 -11.19
N ASP A 253 28.39 -26.62 -10.62
CA ASP A 253 28.96 -27.06 -9.31
C ASP A 253 28.67 -26.06 -8.20
N GLN A 254 27.72 -25.15 -8.40
CA GLN A 254 27.37 -24.10 -7.44
C GLN A 254 25.89 -24.19 -7.07
N ALA A 255 25.58 -23.80 -5.86
CA ALA A 255 24.22 -23.64 -5.37
C ALA A 255 23.84 -22.15 -5.33
N ALA A 256 22.62 -21.84 -5.76
CA ALA A 256 22.05 -20.52 -5.56
C ALA A 256 21.38 -20.46 -4.19
N ILE A 257 21.71 -19.43 -3.42
CA ILE A 257 21.18 -19.20 -2.07
C ILE A 257 20.58 -17.79 -2.05
N ASP A 258 19.32 -17.71 -1.66
CA ASP A 258 18.68 -16.45 -1.33
C ASP A 258 19.04 -16.06 0.10
N VAL A 259 19.54 -14.86 0.26
CA VAL A 259 19.97 -14.27 1.52
C VAL A 259 19.11 -13.06 1.82
N VAL A 260 18.51 -13.06 3.00
CA VAL A 260 17.62 -12.01 3.49
C VAL A 260 18.20 -11.40 4.76
N TYR A 261 18.10 -10.10 4.90
CA TYR A 261 18.47 -9.40 6.12
C TYR A 261 17.41 -9.62 7.20
N ASN A 262 17.80 -10.16 8.35
CA ASN A 262 16.92 -10.40 9.51
C ASN A 262 17.13 -9.39 10.63
N ASP A 263 18.19 -8.58 10.53
CA ASP A 263 18.62 -7.68 11.58
C ASP A 263 19.19 -6.39 10.97
N THR A 264 18.90 -5.28 11.62
CA THR A 264 19.43 -3.95 11.25
C THR A 264 20.94 -3.80 11.48
N SER A 265 21.52 -4.71 12.27
CA SER A 265 22.95 -4.70 12.62
C SER A 265 23.84 -5.47 11.64
N VAL A 266 23.30 -6.02 10.55
CA VAL A 266 24.08 -6.76 9.56
C VAL A 266 25.19 -5.88 8.98
N PRO A 267 26.47 -6.28 9.08
CA PRO A 267 27.58 -5.47 8.58
C PRO A 267 27.52 -5.29 7.06
N ALA A 268 27.76 -4.11 6.55
CA ALA A 268 27.74 -3.84 5.10
C ALA A 268 28.78 -4.68 4.31
N ASP A 269 29.85 -5.14 4.96
CA ASP A 269 30.91 -5.96 4.38
C ASP A 269 30.74 -7.48 4.62
N TRP A 270 29.53 -7.91 5.00
CA TRP A 270 29.24 -9.31 5.36
C TRP A 270 29.63 -10.32 4.29
N LEU A 271 29.49 -10.02 3.00
CA LEU A 271 29.92 -10.90 1.91
C LEU A 271 31.42 -11.18 1.97
N THR A 272 32.21 -10.13 2.16
CA THR A 272 33.68 -10.23 2.27
C THR A 272 34.09 -11.00 3.51
N ARG A 273 33.40 -10.77 4.65
CA ARG A 273 33.64 -11.49 5.90
C ARG A 273 33.34 -12.97 5.78
N LEU A 274 32.18 -13.33 5.20
CA LEU A 274 31.78 -14.74 5.02
C LEU A 274 32.73 -15.45 4.03
N GLY A 275 33.04 -14.84 2.88
CA GLY A 275 33.98 -15.40 1.92
C GLY A 275 35.35 -15.64 2.53
N GLY A 276 35.88 -14.68 3.29
CA GLY A 276 37.16 -14.80 3.98
C GLY A 276 37.15 -15.85 5.09
N ARG A 277 36.07 -15.93 5.88
CA ARG A 277 35.90 -16.92 6.97
C ARG A 277 35.80 -18.36 6.46
N LEU A 278 35.02 -18.55 5.39
CA LEU A 278 34.78 -19.87 4.79
C LEU A 278 35.85 -20.29 3.78
N GLY A 279 36.70 -19.34 3.34
CA GLY A 279 37.72 -19.61 2.33
C GLY A 279 37.16 -19.92 0.94
N ILE A 280 35.94 -19.45 0.63
CA ILE A 280 35.22 -19.75 -0.63
C ILE A 280 34.92 -18.47 -1.40
N PRO A 281 34.87 -18.55 -2.75
CA PRO A 281 34.32 -17.48 -3.55
C PRO A 281 32.80 -17.39 -3.37
N ILE A 282 32.27 -16.19 -3.10
CA ILE A 282 30.84 -15.89 -3.09
C ILE A 282 30.59 -14.97 -4.26
N SER A 283 29.73 -15.36 -5.19
CA SER A 283 29.35 -14.54 -6.33
C SER A 283 27.94 -14.02 -6.14
N VAL A 284 27.74 -12.73 -6.34
CA VAL A 284 26.38 -12.14 -6.35
C VAL A 284 25.75 -12.40 -7.71
N LEU A 285 24.67 -13.14 -7.74
CA LEU A 285 23.88 -13.45 -8.93
C LEU A 285 22.80 -12.40 -9.17
N GLY A 286 22.23 -11.86 -8.08
CA GLY A 286 21.25 -10.79 -8.09
C GLY A 286 21.27 -10.08 -6.76
N ALA A 287 21.02 -8.78 -6.76
CA ALA A 287 20.88 -7.99 -5.54
C ALA A 287 19.79 -6.95 -5.76
N ASN A 288 18.87 -6.87 -4.83
CA ASN A 288 17.89 -5.81 -4.75
C ASN A 288 17.75 -5.38 -3.30
N VAL A 289 18.65 -4.50 -2.88
CA VAL A 289 18.73 -4.01 -1.50
C VAL A 289 18.29 -2.55 -1.50
N GLN A 290 17.34 -2.22 -0.66
CA GLN A 290 16.88 -0.85 -0.40
C GLN A 290 17.18 -0.46 1.03
N THR A 291 17.18 0.84 1.28
CA THR A 291 17.32 1.39 2.63
C THR A 291 16.12 2.29 2.90
N VAL A 292 15.36 1.96 3.95
CA VAL A 292 14.27 2.77 4.46
C VAL A 292 14.59 3.11 5.91
N ASP A 293 14.53 4.38 6.26
CA ASP A 293 14.85 4.89 7.61
C ASP A 293 16.19 4.40 8.19
N GLY A 294 17.18 4.19 7.30
CA GLY A 294 18.52 3.71 7.70
C GLY A 294 18.61 2.18 7.85
N ILE A 295 17.53 1.45 7.65
CA ILE A 295 17.47 -0.01 7.70
C ILE A 295 17.67 -0.56 6.28
N ALA A 296 18.70 -1.37 6.08
CA ALA A 296 18.89 -2.09 4.83
C ALA A 296 18.02 -3.36 4.84
N PHE A 297 17.20 -3.53 3.81
CA PHE A 297 16.42 -4.74 3.59
C PHE A 297 16.38 -5.08 2.11
N GLY A 298 16.10 -6.34 1.81
CA GLY A 298 16.05 -6.81 0.43
C GLY A 298 16.54 -8.25 0.31
N ASP A 299 16.58 -8.72 -0.92
CA ASP A 299 17.01 -10.06 -1.27
C ASP A 299 18.34 -9.97 -2.05
N LEU A 300 19.30 -10.78 -1.63
CA LEU A 300 20.48 -11.10 -2.42
C LEU A 300 20.41 -12.56 -2.82
N THR A 301 20.56 -12.86 -4.11
CA THR A 301 20.84 -14.22 -4.55
C THR A 301 22.35 -14.33 -4.76
N VAL A 302 22.98 -15.21 -4.00
CA VAL A 302 24.41 -15.50 -4.12
C VAL A 302 24.62 -16.90 -4.61
N SER A 303 25.77 -17.17 -5.26
CA SER A 303 26.21 -18.51 -5.54
C SER A 303 27.44 -18.86 -4.71
N VAL A 304 27.41 -20.08 -4.15
CA VAL A 304 28.50 -20.68 -3.39
C VAL A 304 28.77 -22.10 -3.90
N PRO A 305 29.98 -22.66 -3.69
CA PRO A 305 30.23 -24.07 -3.99
C PRO A 305 29.23 -24.98 -3.28
N ALA A 306 28.71 -25.99 -3.99
CA ALA A 306 27.61 -26.83 -3.50
C ALA A 306 27.92 -27.59 -2.20
N ASP A 307 29.18 -27.92 -1.98
CA ASP A 307 29.70 -28.58 -0.78
C ASP A 307 29.81 -27.66 0.46
N HIS A 308 29.65 -26.36 0.27
CA HIS A 308 29.75 -25.35 1.34
C HIS A 308 28.42 -24.71 1.73
N VAL A 309 27.30 -25.18 1.17
CA VAL A 309 25.96 -24.60 1.42
C VAL A 309 25.60 -24.58 2.91
N SER A 310 25.78 -25.71 3.62
CA SER A 310 25.46 -25.78 5.06
C SER A 310 26.32 -24.82 5.87
N ALA A 311 27.63 -24.82 5.63
CA ALA A 311 28.57 -23.94 6.33
C ALA A 311 28.27 -22.44 6.05
N PHE A 312 27.82 -22.12 4.83
CA PHE A 312 27.43 -20.77 4.48
C PHE A 312 26.15 -20.35 5.23
N VAL A 313 25.11 -21.21 5.26
CA VAL A 313 23.84 -20.94 5.95
C VAL A 313 24.07 -20.70 7.45
N ASP A 314 24.86 -21.56 8.09
CA ASP A 314 25.18 -21.43 9.52
C ASP A 314 25.94 -20.12 9.81
N ALA A 315 26.96 -19.82 9.01
CA ALA A 315 27.76 -18.61 9.19
C ALA A 315 27.00 -17.32 8.85
N ALA A 316 26.04 -17.36 7.92
CA ALA A 316 25.15 -16.26 7.61
C ALA A 316 24.21 -15.95 8.78
N ALA A 317 23.63 -17.00 9.40
CA ALA A 317 22.74 -16.86 10.56
C ALA A 317 23.43 -16.15 11.75
N GLU A 318 24.72 -16.40 11.98
CA GLU A 318 25.50 -15.74 13.03
C GLU A 318 25.66 -14.21 12.78
N LEU A 319 25.49 -13.76 11.53
CA LEU A 319 25.55 -12.35 11.16
C LEU A 319 24.18 -11.67 11.07
N GLY A 320 23.10 -12.37 11.47
CA GLY A 320 21.74 -11.83 11.37
C GLY A 320 21.14 -11.93 9.97
N LEU A 321 21.61 -12.89 9.15
CA LEU A 321 21.09 -13.15 7.81
C LEU A 321 20.32 -14.46 7.78
N SER A 322 19.21 -14.51 7.05
CA SER A 322 18.53 -15.76 6.70
C SER A 322 18.96 -16.20 5.31
N ALA A 323 19.45 -17.42 5.18
CA ALA A 323 19.91 -17.98 3.92
C ALA A 323 19.15 -19.26 3.58
N ARG A 324 18.55 -19.32 2.37
CA ARG A 324 17.78 -20.49 1.89
C ARG A 324 18.25 -20.89 0.51
N THR A 325 18.46 -22.17 0.29
CA THR A 325 18.84 -22.70 -1.02
C THR A 325 17.66 -22.66 -1.98
N THR A 326 17.81 -22.01 -3.12
CA THR A 326 16.80 -21.91 -4.18
C THR A 326 17.04 -22.87 -5.33
N GLN A 327 18.29 -23.25 -5.59
CA GLN A 327 18.66 -24.27 -6.59
C GLN A 327 19.78 -25.13 -6.05
N THR A 328 19.54 -26.46 -6.04
CA THR A 328 20.57 -27.46 -5.80
C THR A 328 21.13 -27.93 -7.15
N PRO A 329 22.46 -28.16 -7.30
CA PRO A 329 23.03 -28.70 -8.53
C PRO A 329 22.36 -30.02 -8.94
N GLY A 330 21.89 -30.12 -10.18
CA GLY A 330 21.32 -31.36 -10.73
C GLY A 330 19.80 -31.55 -10.60
N ALA A 331 19.06 -30.66 -9.99
CA ALA A 331 17.60 -30.70 -10.06
C ALA A 331 17.14 -30.15 -11.42
N ALA A 332 16.70 -31.03 -12.32
CA ALA A 332 16.01 -30.65 -13.53
C ALA A 332 14.72 -29.91 -13.14
N THR A 333 14.56 -28.68 -13.60
CA THR A 333 13.33 -27.92 -13.40
C THR A 333 12.19 -28.64 -14.10
N ASP A 334 11.20 -29.08 -13.33
CA ASP A 334 9.90 -29.48 -13.87
C ASP A 334 9.25 -28.24 -14.49
N PRO A 335 8.85 -28.26 -15.77
CA PRO A 335 8.30 -27.07 -16.45
C PRO A 335 6.88 -26.69 -15.99
N ALA A 336 6.40 -27.20 -14.86
CA ALA A 336 5.05 -27.02 -14.36
C ALA A 336 4.86 -25.80 -13.42
N ASP A 337 5.94 -25.14 -12.96
CA ASP A 337 5.82 -24.00 -12.01
C ASP A 337 5.84 -22.61 -12.68
N ASP A 338 5.77 -22.54 -14.01
CA ASP A 338 5.78 -21.27 -14.77
C ASP A 338 4.38 -20.79 -15.17
N HIS A 339 3.35 -21.15 -14.41
CA HIS A 339 1.95 -20.80 -14.70
C HIS A 339 1.38 -19.75 -13.73
N ASP A 340 2.14 -18.69 -13.39
CA ASP A 340 1.53 -17.50 -12.75
C ASP A 340 2.09 -16.16 -13.28
N ALA A 341 2.37 -16.11 -14.56
CA ALA A 341 2.75 -14.88 -15.26
C ALA A 341 1.98 -14.72 -16.59
N THR A 342 0.63 -14.75 -16.53
CA THR A 342 -0.17 -14.32 -17.70
C THR A 342 -1.42 -13.59 -17.23
N THR A 343 -1.21 -12.32 -16.93
CA THR A 343 -2.29 -11.31 -17.02
C THR A 343 -2.02 -10.52 -18.30
N ASN A 344 -2.27 -11.13 -19.45
CA ASN A 344 -2.40 -10.39 -20.73
C ASN A 344 -2.97 -11.29 -21.82
N ASP A 345 -4.25 -11.66 -21.68
CA ASP A 345 -5.02 -12.16 -22.87
C ASP A 345 -6.54 -12.02 -22.64
N ILE A 346 -7.03 -10.80 -22.52
CA ILE A 346 -8.44 -10.45 -22.71
C ILE A 346 -8.53 -9.18 -23.54
N LEU A 347 -8.08 -9.23 -24.79
CA LEU A 347 -8.41 -8.24 -25.83
C LEU A 347 -8.37 -8.90 -27.20
N THR A 348 -9.24 -9.86 -27.47
CA THR A 348 -9.70 -10.21 -28.84
C THR A 348 -10.87 -11.18 -28.77
N LYS A 349 -12.06 -10.65 -28.51
CA LYS A 349 -13.36 -11.20 -28.96
C LYS A 349 -14.43 -10.14 -28.79
N LYS A 350 -14.42 -9.17 -29.68
CA LYS A 350 -15.59 -8.43 -30.10
C LYS A 350 -15.57 -8.49 -31.63
N GLU A 351 -16.47 -9.28 -32.13
CA GLU A 351 -17.20 -9.09 -33.38
C GLU A 351 -17.89 -10.42 -33.71
N GLU A 352 -19.16 -10.36 -33.73
CA GLU A 352 -20.19 -11.19 -34.34
C GLU A 352 -21.26 -11.55 -33.33
N VAL A 353 -22.28 -10.71 -33.27
CA VAL A 353 -23.67 -11.08 -33.53
C VAL A 353 -24.44 -9.76 -33.74
N ALA A 354 -24.74 -9.49 -35.01
CA ALA A 354 -25.78 -8.61 -35.46
C ALA A 354 -27.11 -9.36 -35.39
N VAL A 355 -28.15 -8.74 -34.96
CA VAL A 355 -29.45 -8.41 -35.50
C VAL A 355 -30.30 -7.79 -34.37
#